data_5554c52be8fe192d8c69c86f66520864
#
_entry.id   5554c52be8fe192d8c69c86f66520864
#
_cell.length_a   1.000
_cell.length_b   1.000
_cell.length_c   1.000
_cell.angle_alpha   90.00
_cell.angle_beta   90.00
_cell.angle_gamma   90.00
#
_symmetry.space_group_name_H-M   'P 1'
#
loop_
_entity.id
_entity.type
_entity.pdbx_description
1 polymer ?
#
loop_
_entity_poly.entity_id
_entity_poly.type
_entity_poly.pdbx_seq_one_letter_code
_entity_poly.pdbx_strand_id
1 'polypeptide(L)'
;MRGRVVSGGREAVVAFPILGSGGTRVEVEAVIDTGFTGHLTLPADVVRSLALSGRGFVEVELADGSTTALGVYDARVLWRGRERLVPVYEAEGGPLVGMSLLRGSRLTVEVEPGGDVVIEDLPGSER
;
A
#
# COMPACT_ATOMS: atom_id res chain seq x y z
N MET A 1 8.49 -10.83 4.23
CA MET A 1 7.26 -10.17 4.67
C MET A 1 6.08 -11.08 4.38
N ARG A 2 5.22 -11.26 5.35
CA ARG A 2 4.12 -12.23 5.24
C ARG A 2 2.78 -11.59 5.47
N GLY A 3 1.77 -12.13 4.80
CA GLY A 3 0.38 -11.78 4.99
C GLY A 3 -0.50 -13.01 4.90
N ARG A 4 -1.76 -12.81 4.65
CA ARG A 4 -2.74 -13.90 4.57
C ARG A 4 -3.84 -13.57 3.57
N VAL A 5 -4.55 -14.61 3.14
CA VAL A 5 -5.71 -14.47 2.28
C VAL A 5 -6.97 -14.42 3.14
N VAL A 6 -7.78 -13.40 2.90
CA VAL A 6 -9.01 -13.10 3.66
C VAL A 6 -10.22 -13.02 2.73
N SER A 7 -11.38 -12.63 3.27
CA SER A 7 -12.60 -12.41 2.49
C SER A 7 -13.02 -13.65 1.68
N GLY A 8 -12.93 -14.82 2.30
CA GLY A 8 -13.33 -16.07 1.67
C GLY A 8 -12.42 -16.49 0.52
N GLY A 9 -11.15 -16.11 0.55
CA GLY A 9 -10.18 -16.48 -0.48
C GLY A 9 -10.02 -15.46 -1.60
N ARG A 10 -10.56 -14.25 -1.44
CA ARG A 10 -10.62 -13.26 -2.53
C ARG A 10 -9.62 -12.13 -2.42
N GLU A 11 -9.04 -11.90 -1.24
CA GLU A 11 -8.11 -10.79 -1.04
C GLU A 11 -6.87 -11.25 -0.34
N ALA A 12 -5.72 -10.87 -0.89
CA ALA A 12 -4.43 -11.04 -0.23
C ALA A 12 -4.11 -9.77 0.52
N VAL A 13 -3.85 -9.86 1.83
CA VAL A 13 -3.56 -8.68 2.67
C VAL A 13 -2.20 -8.82 3.33
N VAL A 14 -1.60 -7.67 3.60
CA VAL A 14 -0.34 -7.56 4.31
C VAL A 14 -0.42 -6.38 5.27
N ALA A 15 0.17 -6.53 6.45
CA ALA A 15 0.20 -5.47 7.46
C ALA A 15 1.61 -4.94 7.61
N PHE A 16 1.74 -3.63 7.74
CA PHE A 16 3.04 -2.97 7.92
C PHE A 16 2.87 -1.62 8.60
N PRO A 17 3.91 -1.14 9.29
CA PRO A 17 3.86 0.17 9.93
C PRO A 17 4.08 1.30 8.93
N ILE A 18 3.36 2.40 9.14
CA ILE A 18 3.59 3.67 8.46
C ILE A 18 3.98 4.68 9.52
N LEU A 19 5.03 5.44 9.24
CA LEU A 19 5.55 6.46 10.13
C LEU A 19 5.08 7.82 9.65
N GLY A 20 4.53 8.59 10.56
CA GLY A 20 4.08 9.95 10.29
C GLY A 20 5.04 10.98 10.86
N SER A 21 4.60 12.24 10.81
CA SER A 21 5.31 13.36 11.41
C SER A 21 5.33 13.22 12.93
N GLY A 22 6.40 13.69 13.56
CA GLY A 22 6.50 13.72 15.01
C GLY A 22 6.62 12.36 15.69
N GLY A 23 7.03 11.33 14.96
CA GLY A 23 7.21 10.00 15.52
C GLY A 23 5.94 9.17 15.62
N THR A 24 4.83 9.65 15.06
CA THR A 24 3.58 8.88 15.02
C THR A 24 3.77 7.61 14.18
N ARG A 25 3.17 6.52 14.64
CA ARG A 25 3.26 5.23 13.95
C ARG A 25 1.89 4.57 13.93
N VAL A 26 1.47 4.12 12.76
CA VAL A 26 0.20 3.40 12.59
C VAL A 26 0.48 2.12 11.83
N GLU A 27 -0.01 1.00 12.35
CA GLU A 27 -0.02 -0.28 11.65
C GLU A 27 -1.20 -0.28 10.68
N VAL A 28 -0.93 -0.58 9.42
CA VAL A 28 -1.95 -0.59 8.37
C VAL A 28 -2.03 -1.98 7.76
N GLU A 29 -3.25 -2.49 7.60
CA GLU A 29 -3.49 -3.69 6.83
C GLU A 29 -4.00 -3.27 5.45
N ALA A 30 -3.31 -3.68 4.40
CA ALA A 30 -3.62 -3.28 3.04
C ALA A 30 -3.89 -4.49 2.16
N VAL A 31 -4.81 -4.34 1.22
CA VAL A 31 -5.06 -5.32 0.18
C VAL A 31 -4.02 -5.14 -0.92
N ILE A 32 -3.44 -6.24 -1.36
CA ILE A 32 -2.50 -6.25 -2.48
C ILE A 32 -3.31 -6.20 -3.77
N ASP A 33 -3.12 -5.13 -4.55
CA ASP A 33 -3.85 -4.88 -5.79
C ASP A 33 -2.87 -4.71 -6.95
N THR A 34 -2.65 -5.77 -7.71
CA THR A 34 -1.72 -5.73 -8.84
C THR A 34 -2.25 -4.92 -10.03
N GLY A 35 -3.52 -4.54 -10.00
CA GLY A 35 -4.11 -3.62 -10.98
C GLY A 35 -3.86 -2.14 -10.66
N PHE A 36 -3.40 -1.85 -9.45
CA PHE A 36 -3.04 -0.50 -9.05
C PHE A 36 -1.56 -0.27 -9.33
N THR A 37 -1.25 0.76 -10.13
CA THR A 37 0.12 1.03 -10.56
C THR A 37 0.94 1.88 -9.57
N GLY A 38 0.28 2.55 -8.62
CA GLY A 38 0.95 3.36 -7.62
C GLY A 38 1.60 2.54 -6.52
N HIS A 39 1.99 3.24 -5.44
CA HIS A 39 2.60 2.61 -4.27
C HIS A 39 1.57 2.19 -3.24
N LEU A 40 0.78 3.13 -2.75
CA LEU A 40 -0.09 2.93 -1.59
C LEU A 40 -1.26 3.90 -1.64
N THR A 41 -2.45 3.43 -1.28
CA THR A 41 -3.57 4.31 -0.98
C THR A 41 -3.88 4.24 0.51
N LEU A 42 -4.30 5.35 1.09
CA LEU A 42 -4.76 5.44 2.47
C LEU A 42 -6.04 6.26 2.53
N PRO A 43 -6.97 5.92 3.44
CA PRO A 43 -8.13 6.77 3.66
C PRO A 43 -7.76 8.07 4.39
N ALA A 44 -8.61 9.07 4.28
CA ALA A 44 -8.35 10.40 4.80
C ALA A 44 -8.06 10.43 6.31
N ASP A 45 -8.75 9.61 7.09
CA ASP A 45 -8.55 9.57 8.53
C ASP A 45 -7.15 9.09 8.92
N VAL A 46 -6.60 8.13 8.18
CA VAL A 46 -5.22 7.64 8.40
C VAL A 46 -4.22 8.71 7.99
N VAL A 47 -4.44 9.36 6.85
CA VAL A 47 -3.58 10.47 6.39
C VAL A 47 -3.51 11.56 7.46
N ARG A 48 -4.66 11.92 8.03
CA ARG A 48 -4.72 12.94 9.09
C ARG A 48 -4.05 12.49 10.38
N SER A 49 -4.30 11.27 10.82
CA SER A 49 -3.71 10.79 12.07
C SER A 49 -2.19 10.68 12.00
N LEU A 50 -1.65 10.46 10.82
CA LEU A 50 -0.20 10.43 10.58
C LEU A 50 0.38 11.82 10.31
N ALA A 51 -0.45 12.84 10.15
CA ALA A 51 -0.04 14.21 9.81
C ALA A 51 0.93 14.24 8.62
N LEU A 52 0.59 13.54 7.54
CA LEU A 52 1.46 13.42 6.37
C LEU A 52 1.58 14.75 5.64
N SER A 53 2.75 14.97 5.04
CA SER A 53 3.01 16.16 4.22
C SER A 53 2.37 16.01 2.84
N GLY A 54 1.53 16.98 2.48
CA GLY A 54 0.88 16.99 1.18
C GLY A 54 1.83 17.40 0.07
N ARG A 55 1.61 16.85 -1.12
CA ARG A 55 2.37 17.15 -2.35
C ARG A 55 1.50 17.67 -3.48
N GLY A 56 0.23 17.91 -3.25
CA GLY A 56 -0.71 18.31 -4.29
C GLY A 56 -1.66 17.18 -4.64
N PHE A 57 -2.03 17.11 -5.92
CA PHE A 57 -3.05 16.19 -6.39
C PHE A 57 -2.58 15.46 -7.63
N VAL A 58 -3.13 14.26 -7.84
CA VAL A 58 -2.96 13.51 -9.06
C VAL A 58 -4.35 13.21 -9.62
N GLU A 59 -4.47 13.26 -10.95
CA GLU A 59 -5.71 12.90 -11.62
C GLU A 59 -5.66 11.43 -11.99
N VAL A 60 -6.69 10.69 -11.62
CA VAL A 60 -6.79 9.26 -11.93
C VAL A 60 -8.06 8.99 -12.73
N GLU A 61 -7.99 8.04 -13.65
CA GLU A 61 -9.13 7.62 -14.44
C GLU A 61 -9.84 6.47 -13.72
N LEU A 62 -11.16 6.57 -13.64
CA LEU A 62 -12.00 5.55 -13.05
C LEU A 62 -12.47 4.56 -14.12
N ALA A 63 -13.03 3.43 -13.68
CA ALA A 63 -13.46 2.35 -14.58
C ALA A 63 -14.51 2.80 -15.60
N ASP A 64 -15.30 3.83 -15.29
CA ASP A 64 -16.32 4.38 -16.20
C ASP A 64 -15.76 5.42 -17.17
N GLY A 65 -14.46 5.65 -17.17
CA GLY A 65 -13.79 6.64 -18.01
C GLY A 65 -13.78 8.05 -17.45
N SER A 66 -14.46 8.32 -16.32
CA SER A 66 -14.38 9.61 -15.66
C SER A 66 -13.04 9.74 -14.92
N THR A 67 -12.68 10.98 -14.58
CA THR A 67 -11.47 11.25 -13.81
C THR A 67 -11.81 11.86 -12.46
N THR A 68 -10.94 11.65 -11.49
CA THR A 68 -11.03 12.29 -10.19
C THR A 68 -9.64 12.70 -9.73
N ALA A 69 -9.57 13.73 -8.90
CA ALA A 69 -8.31 14.18 -8.32
C ALA A 69 -8.15 13.57 -6.93
N LEU A 70 -7.00 12.97 -6.68
CA LEU A 70 -6.66 12.41 -5.37
C LEU A 70 -5.51 13.22 -4.76
N GLY A 71 -5.61 13.50 -3.47
CA GLY A 71 -4.50 14.12 -2.74
C GLY A 71 -3.30 13.17 -2.68
N VAL A 72 -2.12 13.72 -2.83
CA VAL A 72 -0.85 12.97 -2.78
C VAL A 72 -0.05 13.44 -1.58
N TYR A 73 0.46 12.51 -0.81
CA TYR A 73 1.22 12.75 0.41
C TYR A 73 2.50 11.92 0.41
N ASP A 74 3.50 12.37 1.16
CA ASP A 74 4.70 11.57 1.41
C ASP A 74 4.53 10.79 2.70
N ALA A 75 4.87 9.51 2.67
CA ALA A 75 4.86 8.68 3.86
C ALA A 75 6.09 7.80 3.92
N ARG A 76 6.55 7.55 5.13
CA ARG A 76 7.61 6.57 5.38
C ARG A 76 6.96 5.26 5.79
N VAL A 77 7.24 4.21 5.04
CA VAL A 77 6.70 2.89 5.32
C VAL A 77 7.83 1.94 5.67
N LEU A 78 7.58 1.04 6.61
CA LEU A 78 8.49 -0.06 6.86
C LEU A 78 8.07 -1.22 5.97
N TRP A 79 8.83 -1.41 4.90
CA TRP A 79 8.50 -2.39 3.87
C TRP A 79 9.64 -3.39 3.72
N ARG A 80 9.33 -4.66 3.95
CA ARG A 80 10.31 -5.74 3.93
C ARG A 80 11.53 -5.44 4.83
N GLY A 81 11.27 -4.89 6.02
CA GLY A 81 12.31 -4.57 7.00
C GLY A 81 13.11 -3.30 6.71
N ARG A 82 12.74 -2.54 5.68
CA ARG A 82 13.42 -1.29 5.33
C ARG A 82 12.46 -0.11 5.31
N GLU A 83 12.95 1.03 5.75
CA GLU A 83 12.19 2.28 5.70
C GLU A 83 12.28 2.85 4.29
N ARG A 84 11.13 3.14 3.69
CA ARG A 84 11.02 3.74 2.36
C ARG A 84 10.11 4.96 2.40
N LEU A 85 10.54 6.03 1.76
CA LEU A 85 9.70 7.19 1.54
C LEU A 85 8.95 6.99 0.22
N VAL A 86 7.62 6.96 0.28
CA VAL A 86 6.79 6.67 -0.89
C VAL A 86 5.65 7.68 -1.01
N PRO A 87 5.18 7.96 -2.24
CA PRO A 87 3.96 8.72 -2.42
C PRO A 87 2.75 7.87 -2.05
N VAL A 88 1.79 8.51 -1.39
CA VAL A 88 0.53 7.90 -0.97
C VAL A 88 -0.60 8.69 -1.59
N TYR A 89 -1.58 8.00 -2.16
CA TYR A 89 -2.81 8.63 -2.65
C TYR A 89 -3.88 8.50 -1.58
N GLU A 90 -4.53 9.62 -1.27
CA GLU A 90 -5.70 9.60 -0.39
C GLU A 90 -6.91 9.16 -1.21
N ALA A 91 -7.50 8.03 -0.82
CA ALA A 91 -8.63 7.46 -1.53
C ALA A 91 -9.60 6.82 -0.55
N GLU A 92 -10.87 6.79 -0.91
CA GLU A 92 -11.87 6.08 -0.13
C GLU A 92 -11.66 4.56 -0.22
N GLY A 93 -12.19 3.85 0.75
CA GLY A 93 -12.04 2.41 0.85
C GLY A 93 -10.82 2.03 1.68
N GLY A 94 -10.53 0.75 1.72
CA GLY A 94 -9.39 0.25 2.49
C GLY A 94 -8.07 0.56 1.80
N PRO A 95 -6.97 0.51 2.55
CA PRO A 95 -5.63 0.71 1.98
C PRO A 95 -5.32 -0.33 0.90
N LEU A 96 -4.66 0.11 -0.17
CA LEU A 96 -4.21 -0.74 -1.27
C LEU A 96 -2.69 -0.62 -1.43
N VAL A 97 -2.05 -1.75 -1.67
CA VAL A 97 -0.64 -1.82 -2.08
C VAL A 97 -0.59 -2.09 -3.57
N GLY A 98 0.10 -1.23 -4.31
CA GLY A 98 0.19 -1.33 -5.76
C GLY A 98 1.54 -1.86 -6.26
N MET A 99 1.63 -1.97 -7.57
CA MET A 99 2.80 -2.54 -8.24
C MET A 99 4.08 -1.75 -8.00
N SER A 100 3.99 -0.43 -7.83
CA SER A 100 5.18 0.38 -7.56
C SER A 100 5.81 0.07 -6.21
N LEU A 101 5.01 -0.27 -5.19
CA LEU A 101 5.55 -0.69 -3.89
C LEU A 101 6.08 -2.13 -3.95
N LEU A 102 5.44 -2.98 -4.75
CA LEU A 102 5.85 -4.37 -4.92
C LEU A 102 7.09 -4.54 -5.80
N ARG A 103 7.48 -3.51 -6.53
CA ARG A 103 8.62 -3.59 -7.46
C ARG A 103 9.87 -4.13 -6.76
N GLY A 104 10.53 -5.07 -7.42
CA GLY A 104 11.70 -5.74 -6.87
C GLY A 104 11.38 -6.92 -5.96
N SER A 105 10.11 -7.27 -5.83
CA SER A 105 9.65 -8.37 -4.99
C SER A 105 9.16 -9.54 -5.82
N ARG A 106 9.23 -10.71 -5.20
CA ARG A 106 8.45 -11.87 -5.62
C ARG A 106 7.25 -11.97 -4.69
N LEU A 107 6.06 -11.96 -5.28
CA LEU A 107 4.81 -12.12 -4.56
C LEU A 107 4.28 -13.54 -4.79
N THR A 108 4.06 -14.26 -3.71
CA THR A 108 3.46 -15.59 -3.75
C THR A 108 2.19 -15.58 -2.93
N VAL A 109 1.09 -16.05 -3.51
CA VAL A 109 -0.21 -16.10 -2.84
C VAL A 109 -0.77 -17.51 -2.99
N GLU A 110 -1.10 -18.13 -1.86
CA GLU A 110 -1.88 -19.35 -1.83
C GLU A 110 -3.35 -18.94 -1.76
N VAL A 111 -4.04 -19.03 -2.88
CA VAL A 111 -5.37 -18.44 -3.05
C VAL A 111 -6.44 -19.39 -2.52
N GLU A 112 -6.61 -19.36 -1.22
CA GLU A 112 -7.63 -20.08 -0.47
C GLU A 112 -7.86 -19.34 0.85
N PRO A 113 -8.99 -19.55 1.54
CA PRO A 113 -9.22 -18.88 2.83
C PRO A 113 -8.11 -19.23 3.82
N GLY A 114 -7.47 -18.20 4.37
CA GLY A 114 -6.35 -18.38 5.30
C GLY A 114 -5.03 -18.75 4.66
N GLY A 115 -4.94 -18.74 3.33
CA GLY A 115 -3.70 -19.06 2.61
C GLY A 115 -2.58 -18.06 2.90
N ASP A 116 -1.35 -18.47 2.66
CA ASP A 116 -0.18 -17.63 2.89
C ASP A 116 0.04 -16.62 1.78
N VAL A 117 0.48 -15.43 2.18
CA VAL A 117 1.00 -14.40 1.29
C VAL A 117 2.45 -14.16 1.67
N VAL A 118 3.35 -14.25 0.72
CA VAL A 118 4.78 -14.05 0.95
C VAL A 118 5.31 -13.02 -0.03
N ILE A 119 5.97 -11.99 0.48
CA ILE A 119 6.63 -10.97 -0.31
C ILE A 119 8.11 -11.02 0.06
N GLU A 120 8.95 -11.33 -0.92
CA GLU A 120 10.37 -11.47 -0.71
C GLU A 120 11.15 -10.74 -1.79
N ASP A 121 12.41 -10.41 -1.50
CA ASP A 121 13.25 -9.74 -2.47
C ASP A 121 13.56 -10.66 -3.64
N LEU A 122 13.51 -10.12 -4.85
CA LEU A 122 14.06 -10.82 -6.00
C LEU A 122 15.59 -10.79 -5.91
N PRO A 123 16.28 -11.84 -6.41
CA PRO A 123 17.74 -11.84 -6.44
C PRO A 123 18.26 -10.59 -7.15
N GLY A 124 19.20 -9.88 -6.54
CA GLY A 124 19.79 -8.67 -7.09
C GLY A 124 18.95 -7.40 -6.91
N SER A 125 17.79 -7.48 -6.27
CA SER A 125 16.92 -6.33 -6.01
C SER A 125 17.14 -5.80 -4.59
N GLU A 126 18.21 -5.06 -4.41
CA GLU A 126 18.56 -4.47 -3.12
C GLU A 126 18.11 -3.03 -3.07
N ARG A 127 16.92 -2.81 -2.55
CA ARG A 127 16.35 -1.45 -2.51
C ARG A 127 15.63 -1.17 -1.24
#